data_248dcc2124a06173472e43779277d1cb
#
_entry.id   248dcc2124a06173472e43779277d1cb
#
_cell.length_a   1.000
_cell.length_b   1.000
_cell.length_c   1.000
_cell.angle_alpha   90.00
_cell.angle_beta   90.00
_cell.angle_gamma   90.00
#
_symmetry.space_group_name_H-M   'P 1'
#
loop_
_entity.id
_entity.type
_entity.pdbx_description
1 polymer ?
#
loop_
_entity_poly.entity_id
_entity_poly.type
_entity_poly.pdbx_seq_one_letter_code
_entity_poly.pdbx_strand_id
1 'polypeptide(L)'
;MNKHTRLAVGILVLVLVLLIVATVSFSVNISKKSAGSQNSTFDTGTNSNGNVIVEGDDHLYGVSDAAGNLILEPEWKELHFIGSDYLSAVQENADSNCVGVLDLDGNVVAPFVYDHVEALTDSYYLAVLAENQQVVLYDHDFRAADALSLI
;
A
#
# COMPACT_ATOMS: atom_id res chain seq x y z
N MET A 1 -3.36 -5.62 -33.89
CA MET A 1 -4.45 -5.18 -32.99
C MET A 1 -4.98 -3.84 -33.48
N ASN A 2 -6.28 -3.77 -33.81
CA ASN A 2 -6.92 -2.59 -34.42
C ASN A 2 -6.96 -1.42 -33.43
N LYS A 3 -6.92 -0.18 -33.98
CA LYS A 3 -6.98 1.10 -33.23
C LYS A 3 -8.17 1.15 -32.24
N HIS A 4 -9.29 0.52 -32.61
CA HIS A 4 -10.51 0.43 -31.81
C HIS A 4 -10.36 -0.53 -30.60
N THR A 5 -9.57 -1.59 -30.74
CA THR A 5 -9.31 -2.54 -29.65
C THR A 5 -8.41 -1.93 -28.57
N ARG A 6 -7.42 -1.12 -28.98
CA ARG A 6 -6.55 -0.37 -28.03
C ARG A 6 -7.34 0.68 -27.23
N LEU A 7 -8.27 1.36 -27.89
CA LEU A 7 -9.14 2.33 -27.26
C LEU A 7 -10.10 1.67 -26.25
N ALA A 8 -10.69 0.52 -26.62
CA ALA A 8 -11.60 -0.22 -25.76
C ALA A 8 -10.90 -0.79 -24.51
N VAL A 9 -9.67 -1.31 -24.66
CA VAL A 9 -8.87 -1.80 -23.51
C VAL A 9 -8.46 -0.65 -22.60
N GLY A 10 -8.06 0.50 -23.15
CA GLY A 10 -7.74 1.69 -22.36
C GLY A 10 -8.93 2.22 -21.55
N ILE A 11 -10.12 2.22 -22.14
CA ILE A 11 -11.35 2.63 -21.44
C ILE A 11 -11.72 1.63 -20.35
N LEU A 12 -11.57 0.33 -20.59
CA LEU A 12 -11.85 -0.71 -19.60
C LEU A 12 -10.94 -0.60 -18.37
N VAL A 13 -9.64 -0.37 -18.57
CA VAL A 13 -8.69 -0.17 -17.49
C VAL A 13 -9.01 1.12 -16.72
N LEU A 14 -9.35 2.21 -17.41
CA LEU A 14 -9.73 3.47 -16.77
C LEU A 14 -11.00 3.32 -15.91
N VAL A 15 -12.00 2.58 -16.39
CA VAL A 15 -13.24 2.30 -15.62
C VAL A 15 -12.95 1.42 -14.41
N LEU A 16 -12.07 0.44 -14.54
CA LEU A 16 -11.67 -0.43 -13.42
C LEU A 16 -10.95 0.38 -12.33
N VAL A 17 -10.04 1.27 -12.72
CA VAL A 17 -9.33 2.17 -11.79
C VAL A 17 -10.30 3.14 -11.10
N LEU A 18 -11.25 3.71 -11.82
CA LEU A 18 -12.30 4.57 -11.26
C LEU A 18 -13.21 3.84 -10.26
N LEU A 19 -13.51 2.56 -10.51
CA LEU A 19 -14.30 1.73 -9.59
C LEU A 19 -13.52 1.44 -8.31
N ILE A 20 -12.22 1.17 -8.39
CA ILE A 20 -11.34 0.93 -7.23
C ILE A 20 -11.24 2.21 -6.37
N VAL A 21 -11.01 3.37 -6.99
CA VAL A 21 -10.96 4.66 -6.29
C VAL A 21 -12.29 4.98 -5.61
N ALA A 22 -13.42 4.69 -6.25
CA ALA A 22 -14.75 4.91 -5.67
C ALA A 22 -15.02 3.99 -4.47
N THR A 23 -14.54 2.74 -4.48
CA THR A 23 -14.70 1.81 -3.35
C THR A 23 -13.85 2.20 -2.15
N VAL A 24 -12.62 2.66 -2.37
CA VAL A 24 -11.74 3.16 -1.30
C VAL A 24 -12.32 4.43 -0.65
N SER A 25 -12.85 5.36 -1.43
CA SER A 25 -13.51 6.57 -0.89
C SER A 25 -14.78 6.26 -0.10
N PHE A 26 -15.50 5.18 -0.42
CA PHE A 26 -16.71 4.78 0.30
C PHE A 26 -16.38 4.08 1.63
N SER A 27 -15.27 3.35 1.71
CA SER A 27 -14.87 2.65 2.95
C SER A 27 -14.43 3.62 4.06
N VAL A 28 -13.85 4.77 3.72
CA VAL A 28 -13.41 5.79 4.69
C VAL A 28 -14.58 6.50 5.37
N ASN A 29 -15.77 6.55 4.77
CA ASN A 29 -16.92 7.28 5.33
C ASN A 29 -17.81 6.48 6.28
N ILE A 30 -17.63 5.15 6.43
CA ILE A 30 -18.46 4.33 7.32
C ILE A 30 -17.91 4.25 8.76
N SER A 31 -16.64 4.61 8.98
CA SER A 31 -16.01 4.53 10.30
C SER A 31 -16.26 5.72 11.24
N LYS A 32 -17.12 6.67 10.90
CA LYS A 32 -17.41 7.85 11.75
C LYS A 32 -18.70 7.78 12.56
N LYS A 33 -19.20 6.60 12.93
CA LYS A 33 -20.31 6.54 13.89
C LYS A 33 -20.26 5.30 14.77
N SER A 34 -19.41 5.35 15.81
CA SER A 34 -19.78 4.76 17.11
C SER A 34 -18.92 5.40 18.20
N ALA A 35 -19.53 6.28 18.97
CA ALA A 35 -19.01 6.72 20.24
C ALA A 35 -19.27 5.62 21.28
N GLY A 36 -18.24 5.20 22.00
CA GLY A 36 -18.41 4.35 23.16
C GLY A 36 -17.20 3.55 23.55
N SER A 37 -16.38 4.12 24.42
CA SER A 37 -15.59 3.43 25.46
C SER A 37 -14.55 2.37 25.06
N GLN A 38 -13.28 2.78 25.19
CA GLN A 38 -12.18 1.97 25.77
C GLN A 38 -11.92 0.60 25.14
N ASN A 39 -11.13 0.59 24.20
CA ASN A 39 -9.89 -0.12 23.90
C ASN A 39 -9.55 0.24 22.45
N SER A 40 -8.58 1.08 22.25
CA SER A 40 -8.01 1.30 20.93
C SER A 40 -7.23 0.03 20.54
N THR A 41 -7.94 -1.00 20.13
CA THR A 41 -7.38 -1.98 19.21
C THR A 41 -7.30 -1.24 17.88
N PHE A 42 -6.21 -0.53 17.66
CA PHE A 42 -5.78 -0.25 16.31
C PHE A 42 -5.80 -1.60 15.59
N ASP A 43 -6.41 -1.65 14.43
CA ASP A 43 -6.37 -2.79 13.55
C ASP A 43 -4.91 -2.88 13.05
N THR A 44 -4.06 -3.45 13.91
CA THR A 44 -2.68 -3.75 13.61
C THR A 44 -2.75 -4.88 12.60
N GLY A 45 -2.64 -4.49 11.32
CA GLY A 45 -2.73 -5.43 10.22
C GLY A 45 -1.81 -6.62 10.47
N THR A 46 -2.31 -7.83 10.24
CA THR A 46 -1.52 -9.06 10.28
C THR A 46 -1.39 -9.56 8.86
N ASN A 47 -0.17 -9.86 8.42
CA ASN A 47 0.03 -10.47 7.10
C ASN A 47 -0.17 -12.00 7.14
N SER A 48 -0.14 -12.64 5.97
CA SER A 48 -0.32 -14.09 5.84
C SER A 48 0.77 -14.93 6.56
N ASN A 49 1.93 -14.33 6.85
CA ASN A 49 3.03 -14.98 7.57
C ASN A 49 2.90 -14.85 9.11
N GLY A 50 1.85 -14.18 9.57
CA GLY A 50 1.61 -13.94 11.00
C GLY A 50 2.40 -12.77 11.59
N ASN A 51 3.07 -11.97 10.77
CA ASN A 51 3.71 -10.74 11.23
C ASN A 51 2.65 -9.68 11.53
N VAL A 52 2.91 -8.86 12.53
CA VAL A 52 1.97 -7.86 13.06
C VAL A 52 2.61 -6.48 13.06
N ILE A 53 1.86 -5.46 12.64
CA ILE A 53 2.27 -4.07 12.84
C ILE A 53 2.17 -3.75 14.33
N VAL A 54 3.24 -3.17 14.90
CA VAL A 54 3.30 -2.77 16.31
C VAL A 54 3.56 -1.28 16.42
N GLU A 55 2.92 -0.63 17.40
CA GLU A 55 3.12 0.77 17.72
C GLU A 55 4.12 0.89 18.86
N GLY A 56 5.15 1.74 18.70
CA GLY A 56 6.11 2.10 19.71
C GLY A 56 5.66 3.28 20.59
N ASP A 57 6.51 3.69 21.52
CA ASP A 57 6.20 4.73 22.55
C ASP A 57 5.92 6.12 21.94
N ASP A 58 6.51 6.43 20.78
CA ASP A 58 6.39 7.73 20.09
C ASP A 58 5.30 7.76 19.01
N HIS A 59 4.37 6.80 19.04
CA HIS A 59 3.35 6.60 17.99
C HIS A 59 3.93 6.30 16.61
N LEU A 60 5.13 5.74 16.57
CA LEU A 60 5.74 5.20 15.36
C LEU A 60 5.46 3.71 15.25
N TYR A 61 5.46 3.21 14.03
CA TYR A 61 5.10 1.84 13.71
C TYR A 61 6.30 1.02 13.28
N GLY A 62 6.31 -0.24 13.71
CA GLY A 62 7.26 -1.28 13.34
C GLY A 62 6.57 -2.59 13.06
N VAL A 63 7.33 -3.68 12.96
CA VAL A 63 6.80 -5.02 12.71
C VAL A 63 7.37 -6.02 13.72
N SER A 64 6.53 -6.88 14.28
CA SER A 64 6.94 -8.06 15.02
C SER A 64 6.51 -9.35 14.32
N ASP A 65 7.21 -10.46 14.63
CA ASP A 65 6.78 -11.79 14.23
C ASP A 65 5.63 -12.32 15.12
N ALA A 66 5.09 -13.49 14.77
CA ALA A 66 4.03 -14.14 15.53
C ALA A 66 4.42 -14.52 16.97
N ALA A 67 5.71 -14.60 17.28
CA ALA A 67 6.25 -14.88 18.62
C ALA A 67 6.46 -13.58 19.44
N GLY A 68 6.27 -12.41 18.83
CA GLY A 68 6.44 -11.09 19.45
C GLY A 68 7.88 -10.56 19.37
N ASN A 69 8.75 -11.18 18.58
CA ASN A 69 10.09 -10.63 18.34
C ASN A 69 10.02 -9.51 17.31
N LEU A 70 10.70 -8.43 17.59
CA LEU A 70 10.77 -7.29 16.69
C LEU A 70 11.56 -7.65 15.43
N ILE A 71 10.95 -7.44 14.25
CA ILE A 71 11.56 -7.62 12.93
C ILE A 71 12.02 -6.26 12.40
N LEU A 72 11.15 -5.24 12.55
CA LEU A 72 11.39 -3.87 12.11
C LEU A 72 11.11 -2.93 13.28
N GLU A 73 12.09 -2.09 13.60
CA GLU A 73 11.97 -1.12 14.69
C GLU A 73 10.85 -0.09 14.41
N PRO A 74 10.16 0.41 15.45
CA PRO A 74 9.13 1.43 15.30
C PRO A 74 9.74 2.79 14.94
N GLU A 75 9.92 3.05 13.66
CA GLU A 75 10.52 4.28 13.12
C GLU A 75 9.64 4.96 12.05
N TRP A 76 8.48 4.38 11.74
CA TRP A 76 7.65 4.78 10.62
C TRP A 76 6.39 5.50 11.11
N LYS A 77 6.08 6.65 10.51
CA LYS A 77 4.86 7.42 10.81
C LYS A 77 3.59 6.67 10.43
N GLU A 78 3.63 5.96 9.31
CA GLU A 78 2.58 5.06 8.85
C GLU A 78 3.23 3.81 8.27
N LEU A 79 2.64 2.65 8.52
CA LEU A 79 3.13 1.36 8.06
C LEU A 79 1.97 0.41 7.83
N HIS A 80 1.89 -0.19 6.64
CA HIS A 80 0.84 -1.14 6.29
C HIS A 80 1.41 -2.29 5.45
N PHE A 81 0.93 -3.50 5.65
CA PHE A 81 1.27 -4.60 4.76
C PHE A 81 0.63 -4.43 3.37
N ILE A 82 1.41 -4.63 2.33
CA ILE A 82 0.97 -4.76 0.94
C ILE A 82 1.36 -6.14 0.42
N GLY A 83 0.42 -7.08 0.47
CA GLY A 83 0.70 -8.49 0.25
C GLY A 83 1.41 -9.13 1.44
N SER A 84 2.18 -10.21 1.19
CA SER A 84 2.89 -10.98 2.22
C SER A 84 4.29 -10.49 2.50
N ASP A 85 4.96 -9.84 1.54
CA ASP A 85 6.41 -9.66 1.53
C ASP A 85 6.84 -8.19 1.61
N TYR A 86 5.90 -7.25 1.45
CA TYR A 86 6.19 -5.83 1.41
C TYR A 86 5.34 -5.00 2.35
N LEU A 87 5.83 -3.80 2.62
CA LEU A 87 5.20 -2.78 3.44
C LEU A 87 5.12 -1.47 2.66
N SER A 88 3.98 -0.79 2.71
CA SER A 88 3.91 0.64 2.40
C SER A 88 4.24 1.43 3.65
N ALA A 89 5.10 2.42 3.55
CA ALA A 89 5.60 3.19 4.68
C ALA A 89 5.60 4.69 4.40
N VAL A 90 5.39 5.50 5.45
CA VAL A 90 5.61 6.94 5.46
C VAL A 90 6.66 7.27 6.51
N GLN A 91 7.67 8.05 6.13
CA GLN A 91 8.75 8.46 7.04
C GLN A 91 8.26 9.52 8.04
N GLU A 92 8.77 9.46 9.27
CA GLU A 92 8.41 10.41 10.34
C GLU A 92 8.76 11.87 10.00
N ASN A 93 9.97 12.09 9.52
CA ASN A 93 10.55 13.42 9.34
C ASN A 93 10.64 13.86 7.88
N ALA A 94 9.80 13.29 7.00
CA ALA A 94 9.77 13.68 5.59
C ALA A 94 9.02 15.00 5.40
N ASP A 95 9.52 15.85 4.51
CA ASP A 95 8.85 17.09 4.10
C ASP A 95 7.52 16.84 3.38
N SER A 96 7.28 15.60 2.95
CA SER A 96 6.07 15.14 2.31
C SER A 96 5.58 13.83 2.92
N ASN A 97 4.27 13.61 2.94
CA ASN A 97 3.68 12.33 3.37
C ASN A 97 3.66 11.31 2.22
N CYS A 98 4.69 11.29 1.38
CA CYS A 98 4.77 10.32 0.31
C CYS A 98 5.01 8.92 0.84
N VAL A 99 4.35 7.97 0.22
CA VAL A 99 4.49 6.54 0.49
C VAL A 99 5.70 6.00 -0.27
N GLY A 100 6.49 5.19 0.40
CA GLY A 100 7.51 4.31 -0.19
C GLY A 100 7.17 2.84 0.07
N VAL A 101 7.95 1.95 -0.51
CA VAL A 101 7.80 0.50 -0.29
C VAL A 101 9.07 -0.07 0.32
N LEU A 102 8.88 -0.88 1.36
CA LEU A 102 9.94 -1.61 2.05
C LEU A 102 9.72 -3.11 1.89
N ASP A 103 10.81 -3.87 1.94
CA ASP A 103 10.73 -5.29 2.28
C ASP A 103 10.57 -5.48 3.80
N LEU A 104 10.42 -6.72 4.25
CA LEU A 104 10.28 -7.03 5.68
C LEU A 104 11.57 -6.83 6.49
N ASP A 105 12.72 -6.71 5.83
CA ASP A 105 14.01 -6.38 6.46
C ASP A 105 14.22 -4.86 6.60
N GLY A 106 13.28 -4.05 6.10
CA GLY A 106 13.32 -2.59 6.16
C GLY A 106 14.10 -1.93 5.02
N ASN A 107 14.51 -2.68 4.00
CA ASN A 107 15.18 -2.10 2.83
C ASN A 107 14.16 -1.41 1.93
N VAL A 108 14.53 -0.25 1.39
CA VAL A 108 13.70 0.49 0.45
C VAL A 108 13.70 -0.22 -0.91
N VAL A 109 12.54 -0.76 -1.29
CA VAL A 109 12.31 -1.43 -2.59
C VAL A 109 11.82 -0.44 -3.63
N ALA A 110 10.95 0.50 -3.22
CA ALA A 110 10.49 1.59 -4.08
C ALA A 110 10.55 2.94 -3.33
N PRO A 111 10.94 4.03 -4.00
CA PRO A 111 11.20 5.32 -3.37
C PRO A 111 9.92 5.96 -2.79
N PHE A 112 10.08 6.93 -1.88
CA PHE A 112 9.00 7.68 -1.24
C PHE A 112 8.48 8.79 -2.17
N VAL A 113 7.79 8.41 -3.23
CA VAL A 113 7.26 9.31 -4.27
C VAL A 113 5.78 9.04 -4.60
N TYR A 114 5.18 8.09 -3.92
CA TYR A 114 3.81 7.67 -4.20
C TYR A 114 2.82 8.34 -3.24
N ASP A 115 1.63 8.59 -3.74
CA ASP A 115 0.46 8.97 -2.94
C ASP A 115 -0.18 7.72 -2.32
N HIS A 116 -0.16 6.62 -3.06
CA HIS A 116 -0.75 5.36 -2.65
C HIS A 116 -0.06 4.17 -3.34
N VAL A 117 0.06 3.05 -2.60
CA VAL A 117 0.52 1.76 -3.12
C VAL A 117 -0.36 0.66 -2.55
N GLU A 118 -0.85 -0.25 -3.40
CA GLU A 118 -1.66 -1.39 -2.97
C GLU A 118 -1.34 -2.67 -3.77
N ALA A 119 -1.60 -3.81 -3.17
CA ALA A 119 -1.55 -5.09 -3.88
C ALA A 119 -2.80 -5.22 -4.75
N LEU A 120 -2.61 -5.36 -6.06
CA LEU A 120 -3.70 -5.62 -7.01
C LEU A 120 -4.02 -7.12 -7.10
N THR A 121 -2.97 -7.94 -7.07
CA THR A 121 -3.02 -9.41 -7.01
C THR A 121 -1.79 -9.90 -6.24
N ASP A 122 -1.64 -11.21 -6.06
CA ASP A 122 -0.45 -11.81 -5.45
C ASP A 122 0.85 -11.56 -6.26
N SER A 123 0.74 -11.09 -7.50
CA SER A 123 1.86 -10.91 -8.42
C SER A 123 2.05 -9.49 -8.92
N TYR A 124 1.12 -8.59 -8.63
CA TYR A 124 1.14 -7.22 -9.15
C TYR A 124 0.74 -6.20 -8.09
N TYR A 125 1.42 -5.06 -8.11
CA TYR A 125 1.16 -3.91 -7.26
C TYR A 125 0.81 -2.70 -8.10
N LEU A 126 -0.13 -1.90 -7.62
CA LEU A 126 -0.53 -0.65 -8.23
C LEU A 126 -0.03 0.51 -7.36
N ALA A 127 0.66 1.45 -7.97
CA ALA A 127 1.13 2.65 -7.30
C ALA A 127 0.66 3.90 -8.02
N VAL A 128 0.34 4.95 -7.26
CA VAL A 128 -0.05 6.26 -7.77
C VAL A 128 1.04 7.27 -7.43
N LEU A 129 1.66 7.88 -8.43
CA LEU A 129 2.68 8.91 -8.22
C LEU A 129 2.06 10.17 -7.62
N ALA A 130 2.63 10.68 -6.53
CA ALA A 130 2.15 11.87 -5.84
C ALA A 130 2.24 13.14 -6.70
N GLU A 131 3.28 13.25 -7.53
CA GLU A 131 3.55 14.43 -8.35
C GLU A 131 2.48 14.70 -9.41
N ASN A 132 2.00 13.68 -10.09
CA ASN A 132 1.14 13.84 -11.28
C ASN A 132 -0.06 12.89 -11.32
N GLN A 133 -0.28 12.13 -10.26
CA GLN A 133 -1.36 11.13 -10.13
C GLN A 133 -1.31 10.04 -11.23
N GLN A 134 -0.16 9.81 -11.82
CA GLN A 134 0.04 8.74 -12.79
C GLN A 134 0.03 7.39 -12.08
N VAL A 135 -0.72 6.45 -12.64
CA VAL A 135 -0.78 5.06 -12.16
C VAL A 135 0.31 4.24 -12.82
N VAL A 136 1.08 3.53 -12.01
CA VAL A 136 2.13 2.61 -12.44
C VAL A 136 1.80 1.22 -11.93
N LEU A 137 1.95 0.22 -12.80
CA LEU A 137 1.82 -1.18 -12.42
C LEU A 137 3.23 -1.76 -12.22
N TYR A 138 3.43 -2.44 -11.10
CA TYR A 138 4.65 -3.15 -10.76
C TYR A 138 4.40 -4.65 -10.69
N ASP A 139 5.40 -5.43 -11.09
CA ASP A 139 5.41 -6.88 -10.89
C ASP A 139 5.76 -7.24 -9.42
N HIS A 140 5.83 -8.54 -9.14
CA HIS A 140 6.15 -9.05 -7.80
C HIS A 140 7.50 -8.57 -7.25
N ASP A 141 8.48 -8.30 -8.12
CA ASP A 141 9.80 -7.80 -7.74
C ASP A 141 9.87 -6.25 -7.69
N PHE A 142 8.73 -5.58 -7.72
CA PHE A 142 8.61 -4.11 -7.81
C PHE A 142 9.33 -3.50 -9.01
N ARG A 143 9.30 -4.21 -10.16
CA ARG A 143 9.74 -3.67 -11.45
C ARG A 143 8.52 -3.18 -12.21
N ALA A 144 8.65 -2.00 -12.84
CA ALA A 144 7.56 -1.48 -13.66
C ALA A 144 7.19 -2.50 -14.75
N ALA A 145 5.95 -2.97 -14.71
CA ALA A 145 5.44 -3.91 -15.68
C ALA A 145 5.17 -3.18 -17.00
N ASP A 146 5.74 -3.67 -18.09
CA ASP A 146 5.40 -3.17 -19.41
C ASP A 146 3.93 -3.49 -19.70
N ALA A 147 3.13 -2.47 -19.99
CA ALA A 147 1.72 -2.62 -20.32
C ALA A 147 1.45 -3.55 -21.51
N LEU A 148 2.48 -3.93 -22.27
CA LEU A 148 2.46 -4.87 -23.39
C LEU A 148 2.60 -6.34 -22.97
N SER A 149 3.09 -6.64 -21.77
CA SER A 149 3.25 -8.03 -21.29
C SER A 149 2.01 -8.59 -20.61
N LEU A 150 0.97 -7.76 -20.45
CA LEU A 150 -0.31 -8.12 -19.82
C LEU A 150 -1.42 -8.49 -20.81
N ILE A 151 -1.08 -8.56 -22.11
CA ILE A 151 -2.08 -8.85 -23.17
C ILE A 151 -1.78 -10.21 -23.81
#